data_29b27ffe3161ffef928fcf02ad753e7f
#
_entry.id   29b27ffe3161ffef928fcf02ad753e7f
#
_cell.length_a   1.000
_cell.length_b   1.000
_cell.length_c   1.000
_cell.angle_alpha   90.00
_cell.angle_beta   90.00
_cell.angle_gamma   90.00
#
_symmetry.space_group_name_H-M   'P 1'
#
loop_
_entity.id
_entity.type
_entity.pdbx_description
1 polymer ?
#
loop_
_entity_poly.entity_id
_entity_poly.type
_entity_poly.pdbx_seq_one_letter_code
_entity_poly.pdbx_strand_id
1 'polypeptide(L)'
;MNITEIIKDAFLFPSKNMERFAVYLVLSVLMTVFILGGTLVYPWGFFNVDNYAIGGIYLVIALVIGFFISGYHLKVIKSGIELDDEVPVFELGENFLGGFEITIISVFYFIIQAFIIAVAVLATNVFGNAIATVQEIRLQIFNVFFMVNSADIAVDAISNAVFNFIISLAITIAVALIVFLIFSILQSASQARLANTDSLKDALDIFEALKDIKRIGIVKVLLLVLLVLVIISVMATIFIILFNYLPLAVSVIYILLVPYIALAIQRLIGLAYSDIA
;
A
#
# COMPACT_ATOMS: atom_id res chain seq x y z
N MET A 1 -26.70 2.61 -0.24
CA MET A 1 -26.62 1.57 0.83
C MET A 1 -26.14 2.14 2.16
N ASN A 2 -26.61 1.54 3.29
CA ASN A 2 -26.10 1.89 4.63
C ASN A 2 -24.68 1.34 4.82
N ILE A 3 -23.83 2.04 5.61
CA ILE A 3 -22.42 1.63 5.88
C ILE A 3 -22.35 0.19 6.43
N THR A 4 -23.25 -0.19 7.34
CA THR A 4 -23.29 -1.53 7.91
C THR A 4 -23.60 -2.61 6.87
N GLU A 5 -24.47 -2.34 5.91
CA GLU A 5 -24.80 -3.24 4.81
C GLU A 5 -23.60 -3.41 3.86
N ILE A 6 -22.94 -2.30 3.50
CA ILE A 6 -21.73 -2.30 2.68
C ILE A 6 -20.64 -3.19 3.32
N ILE A 7 -20.40 -3.01 4.61
CA ILE A 7 -19.37 -3.79 5.33
C ILE A 7 -19.74 -5.27 5.34
N LYS A 8 -21.00 -5.58 5.70
CA LYS A 8 -21.46 -6.98 5.79
C LYS A 8 -21.33 -7.69 4.44
N ASP A 9 -21.82 -7.07 3.36
CA ASP A 9 -21.74 -7.65 2.01
C ASP A 9 -20.29 -7.80 1.57
N ALA A 10 -19.46 -6.76 1.72
CA ALA A 10 -18.05 -6.78 1.32
C ALA A 10 -17.26 -7.92 1.99
N PHE A 11 -17.45 -8.11 3.30
CA PHE A 11 -16.73 -9.17 4.03
C PHE A 11 -17.29 -10.57 3.84
N LEU A 12 -18.55 -10.72 3.46
CA LEU A 12 -19.11 -12.03 3.11
C LEU A 12 -18.83 -12.41 1.65
N PHE A 13 -18.56 -11.45 0.79
CA PHE A 13 -18.44 -11.65 -0.65
C PHE A 13 -17.39 -12.72 -1.07
N PRO A 14 -16.13 -12.71 -0.57
CA PRO A 14 -15.17 -13.73 -0.98
C PRO A 14 -15.58 -15.16 -0.63
N SER A 15 -16.38 -15.35 0.41
CA SER A 15 -16.88 -16.66 0.84
C SER A 15 -18.09 -17.15 0.04
N LYS A 16 -18.74 -16.32 -0.78
CA LYS A 16 -19.89 -16.70 -1.60
C LYS A 16 -19.52 -17.76 -2.67
N ASN A 17 -18.24 -17.76 -3.12
CA ASN A 17 -17.75 -18.78 -4.06
C ASN A 17 -16.30 -19.16 -3.73
N MET A 18 -16.13 -20.20 -2.94
CA MET A 18 -14.81 -20.67 -2.48
C MET A 18 -13.91 -21.18 -3.61
N GLU A 19 -14.46 -21.68 -4.71
CA GLU A 19 -13.69 -22.14 -5.86
C GLU A 19 -13.01 -20.96 -6.56
N ARG A 20 -13.77 -19.90 -6.87
CA ARG A 20 -13.25 -18.68 -7.48
C ARG A 20 -12.26 -17.96 -6.54
N PHE A 21 -12.57 -17.96 -5.23
CA PHE A 21 -11.62 -17.44 -4.23
C PHE A 21 -10.31 -18.24 -4.20
N ALA A 22 -10.37 -19.58 -4.32
CA ALA A 22 -9.18 -20.43 -4.34
C ALA A 22 -8.26 -20.10 -5.53
N VAL A 23 -8.81 -19.83 -6.72
CA VAL A 23 -8.00 -19.39 -7.89
C VAL A 23 -7.26 -18.09 -7.59
N TYR A 24 -7.96 -17.10 -7.04
CA TYR A 24 -7.36 -15.84 -6.63
C TYR A 24 -6.29 -16.02 -5.54
N LEU A 25 -6.56 -16.87 -4.56
CA LEU A 25 -5.62 -17.20 -3.48
C LEU A 25 -4.33 -17.82 -4.03
N VAL A 26 -4.44 -18.81 -4.93
CA VAL A 26 -3.27 -19.44 -5.57
C VAL A 26 -2.42 -18.41 -6.30
N LEU A 27 -3.03 -17.50 -7.06
CA LEU A 27 -2.30 -16.43 -7.74
C LEU A 27 -1.60 -15.49 -6.76
N SER A 28 -2.28 -15.13 -5.66
CA SER A 28 -1.72 -14.27 -4.62
C SER A 28 -0.53 -14.92 -3.91
N VAL A 29 -0.61 -16.22 -3.64
CA VAL A 29 0.49 -16.99 -3.06
C VAL A 29 1.66 -17.09 -4.04
N LEU A 30 1.41 -17.40 -5.31
CA LEU A 30 2.44 -17.44 -6.34
C LEU A 30 3.14 -16.09 -6.49
N MET A 31 2.39 -14.99 -6.55
CA MET A 31 2.97 -13.64 -6.59
C MET A 31 3.90 -13.40 -5.39
N THR A 32 3.44 -13.74 -4.19
CA THR A 32 4.24 -13.59 -2.96
C THR A 32 5.53 -14.42 -3.02
N VAL A 33 5.46 -15.69 -3.47
CA VAL A 33 6.63 -16.56 -3.63
C VAL A 33 7.64 -15.97 -4.62
N PHE A 34 7.18 -15.45 -5.76
CA PHE A 34 8.08 -14.83 -6.75
C PHE A 34 8.65 -13.50 -6.26
N ILE A 35 7.89 -12.68 -5.53
CA ILE A 35 8.44 -11.45 -4.92
C ILE A 35 9.51 -11.81 -3.89
N LEU A 36 9.23 -12.73 -2.97
CA LEU A 36 10.20 -13.15 -1.96
C LEU A 36 11.43 -13.81 -2.58
N GLY A 37 11.23 -14.69 -3.56
CA GLY A 37 12.32 -15.30 -4.32
C GLY A 37 13.21 -14.26 -5.00
N GLY A 38 12.61 -13.29 -5.69
CA GLY A 38 13.33 -12.20 -6.33
C GLY A 38 14.08 -11.33 -5.33
N THR A 39 13.44 -10.92 -4.24
CA THR A 39 14.06 -10.05 -3.22
C THR A 39 15.12 -10.75 -2.38
N LEU A 40 15.00 -12.06 -2.13
CA LEU A 40 16.01 -12.83 -1.39
C LEU A 40 17.22 -13.15 -2.26
N VAL A 41 17.04 -13.42 -3.54
CA VAL A 41 18.15 -13.71 -4.47
C VAL A 41 18.93 -12.44 -4.82
N TYR A 42 18.26 -11.29 -4.91
CA TYR A 42 18.86 -10.02 -5.30
C TYR A 42 19.98 -9.52 -4.37
N PRO A 43 19.86 -9.51 -3.03
CA PRO A 43 20.93 -9.06 -2.13
C PRO A 43 22.17 -9.96 -2.11
N TRP A 44 21.97 -11.27 -2.27
CA TRP A 44 23.09 -12.25 -2.32
C TRP A 44 23.79 -12.26 -3.67
N GLY A 45 23.19 -11.64 -4.68
CA GLY A 45 23.71 -11.47 -6.03
C GLY A 45 24.76 -10.38 -6.18
N PHE A 46 25.09 -9.58 -5.16
CA PHE A 46 26.08 -8.50 -5.25
C PHE A 46 27.45 -8.94 -5.81
N PHE A 47 27.73 -10.22 -5.84
CA PHE A 47 29.01 -10.79 -6.31
C PHE A 47 28.86 -11.77 -7.48
N ASN A 48 27.64 -12.02 -8.00
CA ASN A 48 27.43 -12.98 -9.08
C ASN A 48 26.32 -12.51 -10.05
N VAL A 49 26.71 -12.22 -11.29
CA VAL A 49 25.81 -11.69 -12.35
C VAL A 49 24.62 -12.64 -12.64
N ASP A 50 24.84 -13.96 -12.53
CA ASP A 50 23.79 -14.95 -12.78
C ASP A 50 22.64 -14.85 -11.78
N ASN A 51 22.92 -14.49 -10.54
CA ASN A 51 21.90 -14.30 -9.50
C ASN A 51 21.00 -13.07 -9.75
N TYR A 52 21.55 -11.99 -10.34
CA TYR A 52 20.74 -10.84 -10.73
C TYR A 52 19.73 -11.17 -11.84
N ALA A 53 20.16 -11.97 -12.82
CA ALA A 53 19.28 -12.40 -13.90
C ALA A 53 18.12 -13.24 -13.36
N ILE A 54 18.39 -14.20 -12.46
CA ILE A 54 17.37 -15.06 -11.83
C ILE A 54 16.44 -14.21 -10.97
N GLY A 55 16.95 -13.32 -10.13
CA GLY A 55 16.15 -12.41 -9.33
C GLY A 55 15.25 -11.51 -10.19
N GLY A 56 15.81 -10.99 -11.30
CA GLY A 56 15.05 -10.19 -12.28
C GLY A 56 13.91 -10.97 -12.94
N ILE A 57 14.15 -12.24 -13.33
CA ILE A 57 13.11 -13.11 -13.89
C ILE A 57 11.97 -13.32 -12.88
N TYR A 58 12.27 -13.59 -11.62
CA TYR A 58 11.25 -13.75 -10.57
C TYR A 58 10.40 -12.49 -10.40
N LEU A 59 11.02 -11.30 -10.40
CA LEU A 59 10.28 -10.04 -10.30
C LEU A 59 9.41 -9.78 -11.52
N VAL A 60 9.86 -10.13 -12.74
CA VAL A 60 9.05 -10.03 -13.95
C VAL A 60 7.83 -10.97 -13.89
N ILE A 61 8.02 -12.21 -13.44
CA ILE A 61 6.90 -13.16 -13.26
C ILE A 61 5.92 -12.62 -12.22
N ALA A 62 6.42 -12.10 -11.09
CA ALA A 62 5.58 -11.49 -10.07
C ALA A 62 4.78 -10.31 -10.62
N LEU A 63 5.39 -9.47 -11.45
CA LEU A 63 4.72 -8.33 -12.11
C LEU A 63 3.59 -8.79 -13.02
N VAL A 64 3.81 -9.83 -13.84
CA VAL A 64 2.79 -10.39 -14.74
C VAL A 64 1.62 -10.97 -13.92
N ILE A 65 1.91 -11.72 -12.85
CA ILE A 65 0.86 -12.22 -11.95
C ILE A 65 0.12 -11.05 -11.28
N GLY A 66 0.85 -9.97 -10.92
CA GLY A 66 0.28 -8.74 -10.37
C GLY A 66 -0.74 -8.09 -11.29
N PHE A 67 -0.52 -8.09 -12.61
CA PHE A 67 -1.52 -7.60 -13.56
C PHE A 67 -2.79 -8.44 -13.53
N PHE A 68 -2.69 -9.76 -13.50
CA PHE A 68 -3.86 -10.63 -13.39
C PHE A 68 -4.66 -10.39 -12.10
N ILE A 69 -3.98 -10.24 -10.97
CA ILE A 69 -4.60 -9.97 -9.67
C ILE A 69 -5.28 -8.58 -9.70
N SER A 70 -4.61 -7.56 -10.21
CA SER A 70 -5.14 -6.20 -10.28
C SER A 70 -6.37 -6.12 -11.19
N GLY A 71 -6.36 -6.81 -12.34
CA GLY A 71 -7.53 -6.87 -13.21
C GLY A 71 -8.70 -7.63 -12.58
N TYR A 72 -8.42 -8.67 -11.79
CA TYR A 72 -9.46 -9.32 -11.02
C TYR A 72 -10.06 -8.40 -9.96
N HIS A 73 -9.26 -7.55 -9.33
CA HIS A 73 -9.74 -6.49 -8.43
C HIS A 73 -10.72 -5.55 -9.14
N LEU A 74 -10.42 -5.16 -10.39
CA LEU A 74 -11.31 -4.32 -11.19
C LEU A 74 -12.67 -4.98 -11.41
N LYS A 75 -12.70 -6.28 -11.74
CA LYS A 75 -13.95 -7.05 -11.87
C LYS A 75 -14.74 -7.11 -10.55
N VAL A 76 -14.06 -7.25 -9.42
CA VAL A 76 -14.70 -7.24 -8.10
C VAL A 76 -15.27 -5.85 -7.76
N ILE A 77 -14.57 -4.76 -8.10
CA ILE A 77 -15.11 -3.41 -7.97
C ILE A 77 -16.36 -3.26 -8.84
N LYS A 78 -16.29 -3.69 -10.11
CA LYS A 78 -17.42 -3.61 -11.07
C LYS A 78 -18.63 -4.38 -10.56
N SER A 79 -18.46 -5.63 -10.09
CA SER A 79 -19.56 -6.40 -9.48
C SER A 79 -20.16 -5.70 -8.25
N GLY A 80 -19.35 -4.96 -7.48
CA GLY A 80 -19.81 -4.13 -6.36
C GLY A 80 -20.64 -2.94 -6.81
N ILE A 81 -20.26 -2.29 -7.90
CA ILE A 81 -21.01 -1.16 -8.49
C ILE A 81 -22.35 -1.65 -9.02
N GLU A 82 -22.36 -2.76 -9.74
CA GLU A 82 -23.55 -3.39 -10.33
C GLU A 82 -24.47 -4.07 -9.31
N LEU A 83 -24.04 -4.16 -8.04
CA LEU A 83 -24.71 -4.88 -6.95
C LEU A 83 -24.91 -6.38 -7.29
N ASP A 84 -24.01 -6.93 -8.11
CA ASP A 84 -24.04 -8.33 -8.45
C ASP A 84 -23.48 -9.18 -7.29
N ASP A 85 -24.25 -10.18 -6.87
CA ASP A 85 -23.89 -11.06 -5.77
C ASP A 85 -22.93 -12.19 -6.17
N GLU A 86 -22.70 -12.37 -7.46
CA GLU A 86 -21.78 -13.39 -7.93
C GLU A 86 -20.32 -12.92 -7.87
N VAL A 87 -19.45 -13.80 -7.36
CA VAL A 87 -18.00 -13.58 -7.42
C VAL A 87 -17.58 -13.70 -8.90
N PRO A 88 -16.86 -12.73 -9.49
CA PRO A 88 -16.52 -12.75 -10.92
C PRO A 88 -15.71 -13.98 -11.32
N VAL A 89 -15.86 -14.41 -12.57
CA VAL A 89 -15.00 -15.45 -13.16
C VAL A 89 -13.65 -14.87 -13.51
N PHE A 90 -12.60 -15.66 -13.26
CA PHE A 90 -11.24 -15.31 -13.64
C PHE A 90 -11.02 -15.55 -15.14
N GLU A 91 -10.75 -14.51 -15.92
CA GLU A 91 -10.51 -14.54 -17.36
C GLU A 91 -9.15 -13.92 -17.69
N LEU A 92 -8.25 -14.71 -18.29
CA LEU A 92 -6.87 -14.31 -18.50
C LEU A 92 -6.74 -13.00 -19.29
N GLY A 93 -7.42 -12.88 -20.44
CA GLY A 93 -7.29 -11.70 -21.32
C GLY A 93 -7.79 -10.42 -20.67
N GLU A 94 -9.01 -10.45 -20.13
CA GLU A 94 -9.63 -9.27 -19.52
C GLU A 94 -8.93 -8.86 -18.23
N ASN A 95 -8.55 -9.85 -17.39
CA ASN A 95 -7.84 -9.54 -16.15
C ASN A 95 -6.45 -8.96 -16.41
N PHE A 96 -5.75 -9.41 -17.47
CA PHE A 96 -4.46 -8.83 -17.82
C PHE A 96 -4.60 -7.36 -18.27
N LEU A 97 -5.54 -7.08 -19.17
CA LEU A 97 -5.78 -5.72 -19.68
C LEU A 97 -6.27 -4.78 -18.57
N GLY A 98 -7.27 -5.18 -17.80
CA GLY A 98 -7.76 -4.38 -16.67
C GLY A 98 -6.68 -4.15 -15.59
N GLY A 99 -5.81 -5.14 -15.38
CA GLY A 99 -4.68 -4.99 -14.47
C GLY A 99 -3.62 -4.02 -14.98
N PHE A 100 -3.38 -3.99 -16.27
CA PHE A 100 -2.51 -2.98 -16.89
C PHE A 100 -3.08 -1.57 -16.72
N GLU A 101 -4.38 -1.38 -16.93
CA GLU A 101 -5.07 -0.09 -16.75
C GLU A 101 -5.01 0.38 -15.28
N ILE A 102 -5.30 -0.51 -14.30
CA ILE A 102 -5.14 -0.19 -12.88
C ILE A 102 -3.70 0.19 -12.54
N THR A 103 -2.73 -0.49 -13.13
CA THR A 103 -1.32 -0.17 -12.90
C THR A 103 -0.98 1.22 -13.41
N ILE A 104 -1.49 1.64 -14.57
CA ILE A 104 -1.32 3.01 -15.08
C ILE A 104 -1.90 4.03 -14.09
N ILE A 105 -3.11 3.81 -13.58
CA ILE A 105 -3.72 4.67 -12.55
C ILE A 105 -2.83 4.72 -11.31
N SER A 106 -2.36 3.57 -10.84
CA SER A 106 -1.53 3.49 -9.64
C SER A 106 -0.19 4.23 -9.79
N VAL A 107 0.48 4.07 -10.93
CA VAL A 107 1.72 4.77 -11.25
C VAL A 107 1.48 6.29 -11.36
N PHE A 108 0.39 6.71 -11.99
CA PHE A 108 0.03 8.12 -12.11
C PHE A 108 -0.12 8.77 -10.73
N TYR A 109 -0.90 8.18 -9.83
CA TYR A 109 -1.08 8.70 -8.48
C TYR A 109 0.20 8.61 -7.65
N PHE A 110 0.99 7.53 -7.79
CA PHE A 110 2.27 7.37 -7.11
C PHE A 110 3.27 8.48 -7.47
N ILE A 111 3.37 8.86 -8.76
CA ILE A 111 4.26 9.93 -9.20
C ILE A 111 3.90 11.26 -8.52
N ILE A 112 2.61 11.58 -8.45
CA ILE A 112 2.16 12.82 -7.80
C ILE A 112 2.46 12.79 -6.29
N GLN A 113 2.17 11.67 -5.63
CA GLN A 113 2.49 11.48 -4.21
C GLN A 113 3.99 11.63 -3.94
N ALA A 114 4.82 10.93 -4.73
CA ALA A 114 6.27 10.96 -4.60
C ALA A 114 6.82 12.38 -4.76
N PHE A 115 6.28 13.15 -5.71
CA PHE A 115 6.67 14.55 -5.91
C PHE A 115 6.35 15.42 -4.69
N ILE A 116 5.13 15.31 -4.14
CA ILE A 116 4.72 16.10 -2.96
C ILE A 116 5.56 15.72 -1.74
N ILE A 117 5.81 14.41 -1.53
CA ILE A 117 6.64 13.93 -0.42
C ILE A 117 8.09 14.41 -0.59
N ALA A 118 8.63 14.39 -1.82
CA ALA A 118 9.97 14.91 -2.09
C ALA A 118 10.08 16.42 -1.74
N VAL A 119 9.07 17.21 -2.08
CA VAL A 119 9.01 18.63 -1.68
C VAL A 119 8.97 18.76 -0.16
N ALA A 120 8.19 17.94 0.54
CA ALA A 120 8.14 17.95 2.00
C ALA A 120 9.50 17.58 2.64
N VAL A 121 10.19 16.57 2.13
CA VAL A 121 11.54 16.15 2.55
C VAL A 121 12.54 17.30 2.40
N LEU A 122 12.49 18.03 1.27
CA LEU A 122 13.36 19.18 1.04
C LEU A 122 13.01 20.35 1.97
N ALA A 123 11.72 20.66 2.14
CA ALA A 123 11.24 21.76 2.96
C ALA A 123 11.56 21.59 4.46
N THR A 124 11.50 20.36 4.96
CA THR A 124 11.83 20.02 6.36
C THR A 124 13.32 19.88 6.60
N ASN A 125 14.13 19.84 5.54
CA ASN A 125 15.58 19.61 5.62
C ASN A 125 15.97 18.33 6.41
N VAL A 126 15.13 17.28 6.37
CA VAL A 126 15.34 16.07 7.18
C VAL A 126 16.69 15.40 6.93
N PHE A 127 17.16 15.37 5.68
CA PHE A 127 18.49 14.82 5.35
C PHE A 127 19.62 15.68 5.87
N GLY A 128 19.52 17.02 5.76
CA GLY A 128 20.53 17.94 6.33
C GLY A 128 20.62 17.78 7.84
N ASN A 129 19.49 17.70 8.53
CA ASN A 129 19.45 17.49 9.97
C ASN A 129 19.98 16.10 10.38
N ALA A 130 19.71 15.04 9.57
CA ALA A 130 20.28 13.71 9.80
C ALA A 130 21.82 13.72 9.67
N ILE A 131 22.35 14.35 8.61
CA ILE A 131 23.79 14.48 8.39
C ILE A 131 24.44 15.28 9.52
N ALA A 132 23.85 16.40 9.92
CA ALA A 132 24.35 17.21 11.03
C ALA A 132 24.40 16.40 12.34
N THR A 133 23.35 15.61 12.63
CA THR A 133 23.31 14.70 13.79
C THR A 133 24.43 13.67 13.76
N VAL A 134 24.66 13.01 12.62
CA VAL A 134 25.74 12.03 12.47
C VAL A 134 27.12 12.68 12.63
N GLN A 135 27.32 13.88 12.06
CA GLN A 135 28.57 14.63 12.19
C GLN A 135 28.84 15.02 13.64
N GLU A 136 27.84 15.51 14.37
CA GLU A 136 27.98 15.90 15.77
C GLU A 136 28.31 14.69 16.65
N ILE A 137 27.60 13.58 16.49
CA ILE A 137 27.92 12.32 17.21
C ILE A 137 29.35 11.86 16.91
N ARG A 138 29.77 11.90 15.63
CA ARG A 138 31.12 11.51 15.22
C ARG A 138 32.20 12.39 15.87
N LEU A 139 32.00 13.70 15.89
CA LEU A 139 32.90 14.65 16.51
C LEU A 139 33.06 14.39 18.02
N GLN A 140 31.96 14.11 18.70
CA GLN A 140 31.98 13.83 20.13
C GLN A 140 32.65 12.49 20.46
N ILE A 141 32.41 11.45 19.65
CA ILE A 141 33.12 10.17 19.78
C ILE A 141 34.61 10.36 19.59
N PHE A 142 35.03 11.15 18.58
CA PHE A 142 36.45 11.45 18.34
C PHE A 142 37.07 12.18 19.53
N ASN A 143 36.41 13.21 20.07
CA ASN A 143 36.86 13.98 21.22
C ASN A 143 37.05 13.09 22.48
N VAL A 144 36.13 12.15 22.72
CA VAL A 144 36.21 11.18 23.82
C VAL A 144 37.39 10.22 23.65
N PHE A 145 37.57 9.66 22.44
CA PHE A 145 38.65 8.68 22.18
C PHE A 145 40.06 9.28 22.24
N PHE A 146 40.20 10.52 21.79
CA PHE A 146 41.54 11.17 21.72
C PHE A 146 41.82 12.11 22.90
N MET A 147 40.97 12.13 23.95
CA MET A 147 41.10 12.99 25.15
C MET A 147 41.37 14.47 24.83
N VAL A 148 40.86 14.92 23.70
CA VAL A 148 40.94 16.34 23.30
C VAL A 148 39.85 17.06 24.05
N ASN A 149 40.19 17.66 25.21
CA ASN A 149 39.31 18.41 26.10
C ASN A 149 38.13 17.61 26.71
N SER A 150 38.38 16.96 27.83
CA SER A 150 37.36 16.28 28.64
C SER A 150 36.33 17.23 29.32
N ALA A 151 36.49 18.53 29.17
CA ALA A 151 35.60 19.51 29.85
C ALA A 151 34.43 19.98 29.00
N ASP A 152 34.45 19.84 27.68
CA ASP A 152 33.42 20.33 26.77
C ASP A 152 32.87 19.23 25.86
N ILE A 153 32.36 18.16 26.42
CA ILE A 153 31.41 17.33 25.67
C ILE A 153 30.17 18.20 25.52
N ALA A 154 29.98 18.74 24.33
CA ALA A 154 28.84 19.61 24.04
C ALA A 154 27.56 18.74 23.93
N VAL A 155 27.10 18.20 25.07
CA VAL A 155 25.86 17.41 25.19
C VAL A 155 24.69 18.19 24.60
N ASP A 156 24.70 19.52 24.75
CA ASP A 156 23.68 20.38 24.20
C ASP A 156 23.70 20.43 22.66
N ALA A 157 24.88 20.35 22.04
CA ALA A 157 24.99 20.33 20.56
C ALA A 157 24.42 19.06 19.98
N ILE A 158 24.74 17.88 20.58
CA ILE A 158 24.16 16.60 20.19
C ILE A 158 22.65 16.63 20.42
N SER A 159 22.21 17.09 21.59
CA SER A 159 20.79 17.15 21.95
C SER A 159 20.00 18.01 20.96
N ASN A 160 20.51 19.18 20.59
CA ASN A 160 19.88 20.06 19.61
C ASN A 160 19.86 19.46 18.19
N ALA A 161 20.95 18.83 17.75
CA ALA A 161 21.01 18.19 16.44
C ALA A 161 20.01 17.02 16.36
N VAL A 162 19.97 16.15 17.36
CA VAL A 162 19.00 15.04 17.46
C VAL A 162 17.57 15.56 17.51
N PHE A 163 17.31 16.60 18.30
CA PHE A 163 15.98 17.20 18.42
C PHE A 163 15.49 17.76 17.07
N ASN A 164 16.34 18.52 16.36
CA ASN A 164 16.01 19.05 15.03
C ASN A 164 15.75 17.94 14.02
N PHE A 165 16.53 16.87 14.04
CA PHE A 165 16.30 15.70 13.19
C PHE A 165 14.97 15.03 13.52
N ILE A 166 14.67 14.77 14.79
CA ILE A 166 13.40 14.13 15.20
C ILE A 166 12.21 14.97 14.78
N ILE A 167 12.23 16.29 14.99
CA ILE A 167 11.13 17.17 14.57
C ILE A 167 10.97 17.18 13.06
N SER A 168 12.04 17.36 12.30
CA SER A 168 11.97 17.37 10.84
C SER A 168 11.46 16.03 10.29
N LEU A 169 11.89 14.92 10.87
CA LEU A 169 11.42 13.58 10.53
C LEU A 169 9.93 13.42 10.86
N ALA A 170 9.51 13.82 12.07
CA ALA A 170 8.11 13.73 12.49
C ALA A 170 7.18 14.53 11.58
N ILE A 171 7.56 15.76 11.21
CA ILE A 171 6.79 16.59 10.28
C ILE A 171 6.74 15.93 8.90
N THR A 172 7.87 15.42 8.39
CA THR A 172 7.93 14.75 7.09
C THR A 172 7.02 13.51 7.06
N ILE A 173 7.06 12.68 8.10
CA ILE A 173 6.19 11.50 8.23
C ILE A 173 4.73 11.91 8.31
N ALA A 174 4.39 12.93 9.10
CA ALA A 174 3.00 13.40 9.21
C ALA A 174 2.46 13.89 7.85
N VAL A 175 3.24 14.65 7.10
CA VAL A 175 2.87 15.10 5.75
C VAL A 175 2.73 13.90 4.81
N ALA A 176 3.67 12.96 4.83
CA ALA A 176 3.64 11.76 4.00
C ALA A 176 2.38 10.91 4.27
N LEU A 177 2.00 10.73 5.54
CA LEU A 177 0.79 10.00 5.92
C LEU A 177 -0.49 10.68 5.43
N ILE A 178 -0.59 12.01 5.56
CA ILE A 178 -1.74 12.78 5.08
C ILE A 178 -1.84 12.67 3.55
N VAL A 179 -0.74 12.86 2.85
CA VAL A 179 -0.67 12.75 1.38
C VAL A 179 -1.07 11.35 0.95
N PHE A 180 -0.50 10.32 1.58
CA PHE A 180 -0.84 8.92 1.29
C PHE A 180 -2.33 8.64 1.48
N LEU A 181 -2.93 9.09 2.57
CA LEU A 181 -4.36 8.90 2.84
C LEU A 181 -5.24 9.55 1.76
N ILE A 182 -4.98 10.82 1.45
CA ILE A 182 -5.74 11.58 0.45
C ILE A 182 -5.66 10.88 -0.92
N PHE A 183 -4.46 10.55 -1.35
CA PHE A 183 -4.24 9.96 -2.68
C PHE A 183 -4.70 8.50 -2.76
N SER A 184 -4.70 7.74 -1.67
CA SER A 184 -5.31 6.40 -1.63
C SER A 184 -6.83 6.46 -1.86
N ILE A 185 -7.51 7.44 -1.28
CA ILE A 185 -8.94 7.67 -1.50
C ILE A 185 -9.21 8.05 -2.96
N LEU A 186 -8.42 8.99 -3.51
CA LEU A 186 -8.54 9.41 -4.90
C LEU A 186 -8.29 8.25 -5.87
N GLN A 187 -7.25 7.47 -5.64
CA GLN A 187 -6.92 6.30 -6.44
C GLN A 187 -8.05 5.26 -6.41
N SER A 188 -8.65 5.00 -5.23
CA SER A 188 -9.79 4.08 -5.11
C SER A 188 -11.01 4.59 -5.88
N ALA A 189 -11.31 5.88 -5.83
CA ALA A 189 -12.37 6.49 -6.62
C ALA A 189 -12.09 6.39 -8.13
N SER A 190 -10.85 6.61 -8.56
CA SER A 190 -10.44 6.45 -9.96
C SER A 190 -10.54 5.01 -10.45
N GLN A 191 -10.19 4.04 -9.62
CA GLN A 191 -10.37 2.61 -9.96
C GLN A 191 -11.85 2.25 -10.08
N ALA A 192 -12.70 2.76 -9.18
CA ALA A 192 -14.15 2.56 -9.29
C ALA A 192 -14.73 3.25 -10.53
N ARG A 193 -14.22 4.44 -10.88
CA ARG A 193 -14.60 5.14 -12.11
C ARG A 193 -14.19 4.36 -13.35
N LEU A 194 -12.97 3.78 -13.38
CA LEU A 194 -12.56 2.88 -14.46
C LEU A 194 -13.52 1.69 -14.58
N ALA A 195 -13.87 1.05 -13.46
CA ALA A 195 -14.80 -0.08 -13.44
C ALA A 195 -16.21 0.28 -13.95
N ASN A 196 -16.66 1.53 -13.73
CA ASN A 196 -17.98 2.00 -14.15
C ASN A 196 -18.02 2.48 -15.61
N THR A 197 -16.95 3.12 -16.09
CA THR A 197 -16.93 3.78 -17.40
C THR A 197 -16.20 2.99 -18.49
N ASP A 198 -15.43 1.99 -18.10
CA ASP A 198 -14.49 1.25 -18.95
C ASP A 198 -13.54 2.21 -19.73
N SER A 199 -13.24 3.40 -19.15
CA SER A 199 -12.45 4.47 -19.77
C SER A 199 -11.27 4.89 -18.88
N LEU A 200 -10.06 4.51 -19.30
CA LEU A 200 -8.84 4.93 -18.61
C LEU A 200 -8.66 6.45 -18.58
N LYS A 201 -9.08 7.14 -19.65
CA LYS A 201 -8.99 8.60 -19.74
C LYS A 201 -9.84 9.26 -18.64
N ASP A 202 -11.08 8.79 -18.46
CA ASP A 202 -11.98 9.35 -17.44
C ASP A 202 -11.51 8.99 -16.03
N ALA A 203 -10.92 7.82 -15.84
CA ALA A 203 -10.35 7.39 -14.56
C ALA A 203 -9.12 8.20 -14.13
N LEU A 204 -8.34 8.75 -15.07
CA LEU A 204 -7.18 9.60 -14.78
C LEU A 204 -7.55 11.05 -14.46
N ASP A 205 -8.82 11.45 -14.60
CA ASP A 205 -9.28 12.79 -14.24
C ASP A 205 -9.46 12.93 -12.73
N ILE A 206 -8.46 13.55 -12.07
CA ILE A 206 -8.46 13.79 -10.61
C ILE A 206 -9.66 14.63 -10.19
N PHE A 207 -10.09 15.61 -11.00
CA PHE A 207 -11.19 16.48 -10.64
C PHE A 207 -12.52 15.74 -10.67
N GLU A 208 -12.71 14.83 -11.61
CA GLU A 208 -13.87 13.98 -11.66
C GLU A 208 -13.88 12.97 -10.50
N ALA A 209 -12.74 12.37 -10.16
CA ALA A 209 -12.60 11.51 -8.97
C ALA A 209 -12.98 12.27 -7.68
N LEU A 210 -12.56 13.54 -7.54
CA LEU A 210 -12.94 14.40 -6.42
C LEU A 210 -14.46 14.70 -6.39
N LYS A 211 -15.10 14.90 -7.55
CA LYS A 211 -16.55 15.10 -7.64
C LYS A 211 -17.29 13.83 -7.22
N ASP A 212 -16.81 12.66 -7.64
CA ASP A 212 -17.39 11.37 -7.27
C ASP A 212 -17.33 11.15 -5.75
N ILE A 213 -16.17 11.43 -5.11
CA ILE A 213 -16.06 11.38 -3.65
C ILE A 213 -17.06 12.32 -2.94
N LYS A 214 -17.27 13.53 -3.49
CA LYS A 214 -18.26 14.46 -2.95
C LYS A 214 -19.70 13.94 -3.12
N ARG A 215 -20.01 13.29 -4.25
CA ARG A 215 -21.33 12.70 -4.53
C ARG A 215 -21.62 11.50 -3.63
N ILE A 216 -20.66 10.62 -3.40
CA ILE A 216 -20.76 9.49 -2.45
C ILE A 216 -20.99 10.03 -1.02
N GLY A 217 -20.38 11.18 -0.71
CA GLY A 217 -20.37 11.81 0.60
C GLY A 217 -19.03 11.64 1.32
N ILE A 218 -18.35 12.75 1.53
CA ILE A 218 -17.00 12.77 2.14
C ILE A 218 -16.99 12.05 3.48
N VAL A 219 -18.00 12.27 4.34
CA VAL A 219 -18.10 11.63 5.65
C VAL A 219 -18.23 10.11 5.52
N LYS A 220 -19.03 9.62 4.57
CA LYS A 220 -19.20 8.19 4.30
C LYS A 220 -17.87 7.56 3.87
N VAL A 221 -17.17 8.19 2.93
CA VAL A 221 -15.87 7.71 2.45
C VAL A 221 -14.84 7.69 3.59
N LEU A 222 -14.74 8.75 4.38
CA LEU A 222 -13.82 8.81 5.52
C LEU A 222 -14.12 7.74 6.59
N LEU A 223 -15.40 7.49 6.88
CA LEU A 223 -15.78 6.42 7.83
C LEU A 223 -15.42 5.03 7.31
N LEU A 224 -15.62 4.76 6.02
CA LEU A 224 -15.22 3.49 5.40
C LEU A 224 -13.70 3.30 5.43
N VAL A 225 -12.92 4.34 5.09
CA VAL A 225 -11.46 4.30 5.14
C VAL A 225 -10.97 4.11 6.58
N LEU A 226 -11.53 4.84 7.55
CA LEU A 226 -11.19 4.68 8.96
C LEU A 226 -11.44 3.25 9.45
N LEU A 227 -12.57 2.68 9.06
CA LEU A 227 -12.91 1.30 9.41
C LEU A 227 -11.90 0.31 8.83
N VAL A 228 -11.55 0.44 7.54
CA VAL A 228 -10.53 -0.42 6.90
C VAL A 228 -9.19 -0.30 7.62
N LEU A 229 -8.76 0.92 7.96
CA LEU A 229 -7.54 1.15 8.72
C LEU A 229 -7.57 0.50 10.10
N VAL A 230 -8.71 0.58 10.81
CA VAL A 230 -8.87 -0.08 12.12
C VAL A 230 -8.77 -1.59 11.97
N ILE A 231 -9.46 -2.19 10.98
CA ILE A 231 -9.41 -3.64 10.74
C ILE A 231 -7.98 -4.09 10.45
N ILE A 232 -7.28 -3.40 9.53
CA ILE A 232 -5.89 -3.72 9.18
C ILE A 232 -4.97 -3.58 10.40
N SER A 233 -5.13 -2.51 11.20
CA SER A 233 -4.32 -2.27 12.39
C SER A 233 -4.53 -3.33 13.48
N VAL A 234 -5.77 -3.71 13.74
CA VAL A 234 -6.11 -4.77 14.70
C VAL A 234 -5.52 -6.10 14.24
N MET A 235 -5.68 -6.43 12.95
CA MET A 235 -5.10 -7.65 12.40
C MET A 235 -3.58 -7.66 12.49
N ALA A 236 -2.92 -6.59 12.06
CA ALA A 236 -1.47 -6.48 12.13
C ALA A 236 -0.97 -6.66 13.57
N THR A 237 -1.65 -6.05 14.54
CA THR A 237 -1.33 -6.20 15.98
C THR A 237 -1.46 -7.65 16.44
N ILE A 238 -2.58 -8.32 16.10
CA ILE A 238 -2.81 -9.73 16.44
C ILE A 238 -1.73 -10.61 15.80
N PHE A 239 -1.39 -10.38 14.52
CA PHE A 239 -0.33 -11.13 13.83
C PHE A 239 1.04 -10.94 14.48
N ILE A 240 1.43 -9.71 14.80
CA ILE A 240 2.70 -9.43 15.48
C ILE A 240 2.79 -10.16 16.82
N ILE A 241 1.73 -10.14 17.62
CA ILE A 241 1.70 -10.80 18.91
C ILE A 241 1.80 -12.33 18.73
N LEU A 242 0.94 -12.91 17.88
CA LEU A 242 0.88 -14.36 17.70
C LEU A 242 2.12 -14.93 17.01
N PHE A 243 2.77 -14.16 16.13
CA PHE A 243 3.97 -14.58 15.40
C PHE A 243 5.13 -14.94 16.35
N ASN A 244 5.23 -14.26 17.49
CA ASN A 244 6.25 -14.55 18.49
C ASN A 244 6.05 -15.92 19.17
N TYR A 245 4.83 -16.48 19.17
CA TYR A 245 4.52 -17.75 19.83
C TYR A 245 4.32 -18.90 18.84
N LEU A 246 3.73 -18.63 17.68
CA LEU A 246 3.29 -19.64 16.70
C LEU A 246 3.61 -19.20 15.25
N PRO A 247 4.89 -18.98 14.87
CA PRO A 247 5.23 -18.37 13.60
C PRO A 247 4.69 -19.10 12.38
N LEU A 248 4.76 -20.43 12.34
CA LEU A 248 4.25 -21.21 11.21
C LEU A 248 2.73 -21.12 11.06
N ALA A 249 1.98 -21.30 12.13
CA ALA A 249 0.52 -21.22 12.11
C ALA A 249 0.05 -19.82 11.70
N VAL A 250 0.67 -18.80 12.23
CA VAL A 250 0.37 -17.39 11.91
C VAL A 250 0.69 -17.08 10.45
N SER A 251 1.81 -17.59 9.91
CA SER A 251 2.15 -17.42 8.49
C SER A 251 1.10 -18.05 7.58
N VAL A 252 0.59 -19.24 7.89
CA VAL A 252 -0.49 -19.89 7.12
C VAL A 252 -1.77 -19.07 7.17
N ILE A 253 -2.17 -18.60 8.37
CA ILE A 253 -3.36 -17.75 8.51
C ILE A 253 -3.20 -16.45 7.73
N TYR A 254 -2.01 -15.83 7.76
CA TYR A 254 -1.70 -14.60 7.02
C TYR A 254 -1.88 -14.79 5.51
N ILE A 255 -1.32 -15.89 4.97
CA ILE A 255 -1.43 -16.22 3.54
C ILE A 255 -2.89 -16.36 3.08
N LEU A 256 -3.78 -16.86 3.93
CA LEU A 256 -5.21 -17.02 3.61
C LEU A 256 -6.00 -15.72 3.80
N LEU A 257 -5.71 -14.99 4.86
CA LEU A 257 -6.53 -13.87 5.32
C LEU A 257 -6.24 -12.58 4.54
N VAL A 258 -4.99 -12.33 4.15
CA VAL A 258 -4.63 -11.12 3.39
C VAL A 258 -5.33 -11.06 2.03
N PRO A 259 -5.33 -12.13 1.19
CA PRO A 259 -6.08 -12.13 -0.05
C PRO A 259 -7.61 -12.00 0.16
N TYR A 260 -8.14 -12.63 1.21
CA TYR A 260 -9.56 -12.51 1.55
C TYR A 260 -9.96 -11.05 1.82
N ILE A 261 -9.19 -10.35 2.65
CA ILE A 261 -9.45 -8.94 2.97
C ILE A 261 -9.21 -8.05 1.77
N ALA A 262 -8.21 -8.33 0.94
CA ALA A 262 -7.99 -7.58 -0.28
C ALA A 262 -9.25 -7.60 -1.17
N LEU A 263 -9.87 -8.75 -1.39
CA LEU A 263 -11.12 -8.83 -2.15
C LEU A 263 -12.29 -8.13 -1.46
N ALA A 264 -12.40 -8.25 -0.14
CA ALA A 264 -13.43 -7.55 0.63
C ALA A 264 -13.30 -6.02 0.49
N ILE A 265 -12.08 -5.49 0.50
CA ILE A 265 -11.82 -4.06 0.28
C ILE A 265 -12.22 -3.64 -1.14
N GLN A 266 -11.89 -4.42 -2.17
CA GLN A 266 -12.29 -4.11 -3.54
C GLN A 266 -13.81 -4.10 -3.70
N ARG A 267 -14.49 -5.07 -3.12
CA ARG A 267 -15.95 -5.11 -3.07
C ARG A 267 -16.54 -3.89 -2.36
N LEU A 268 -15.96 -3.49 -1.22
CA LEU A 268 -16.37 -2.32 -0.45
C LEU A 268 -16.24 -1.03 -1.28
N ILE A 269 -15.17 -0.87 -2.07
CA ILE A 269 -14.98 0.27 -2.98
C ILE A 269 -16.10 0.30 -4.01
N GLY A 270 -16.41 -0.82 -4.65
CA GLY A 270 -17.51 -0.92 -5.62
C GLY A 270 -18.86 -0.57 -5.01
N LEU A 271 -19.21 -1.16 -3.87
CA LEU A 271 -20.45 -0.88 -3.14
C LEU A 271 -20.57 0.58 -2.68
N ALA A 272 -19.46 1.20 -2.29
CA ALA A 272 -19.47 2.63 -1.94
C ALA A 272 -19.76 3.52 -3.16
N TYR A 273 -19.25 3.11 -4.34
CA TYR A 273 -19.44 3.83 -5.59
C TYR A 273 -20.82 3.61 -6.22
N SER A 274 -21.49 2.48 -5.94
CA SER A 274 -22.83 2.15 -6.48
C SER A 274 -23.91 3.20 -6.18
N ASP A 275 -23.69 4.06 -5.18
CA ASP A 275 -24.65 5.13 -4.85
C ASP A 275 -24.70 6.24 -5.92
N ILE A 276 -23.70 6.31 -6.81
CA ILE A 276 -23.54 7.40 -7.81
C ILE A 276 -23.35 6.90 -9.24
N ALA A 277 -23.25 5.58 -9.42
CA ALA A 277 -23.05 4.90 -10.70
C ALA A 277 -24.26 4.99 -11.62
#